data_95b13eba9ee0f5dac42836a780415fc7
#
_entry.id   95b13eba9ee0f5dac42836a780415fc7
#
_cell.length_a   1.000
_cell.length_b   1.000
_cell.length_c   1.000
_cell.angle_alpha   90.00
_cell.angle_beta   90.00
_cell.angle_gamma   90.00
#
_symmetry.space_group_name_H-M   'P 1'
#
loop_
_entity.id
_entity.type
_entity.pdbx_description
1 polymer ?
#
loop_
_entity_poly.entity_id
_entity_poly.type
_entity_poly.pdbx_seq_one_letter_code
_entity_poly.pdbx_strand_id
1 'polypeptide(L)'
;MELSANGSTVTIEGNIKTIGDYNTIRSAVQGIVDGGSTSVTLQIPNSISLTSSIIGYLLKLAKKDGINVVAKIGDSRLHELLEELNLIEAFNVQKV
;
A
#
# COMPACT_ATOMS: atom_id res chain seq x y z
N MET A 1 8.91 11.50 -1.60
CA MET A 1 8.19 10.33 -2.12
C MET A 1 7.82 10.58 -3.56
N GLU A 2 8.01 9.59 -4.40
CA GLU A 2 7.57 9.64 -5.80
C GLU A 2 6.63 8.48 -6.06
N LEU A 3 5.58 8.73 -6.82
CA LEU A 3 4.57 7.72 -7.11
C LEU A 3 4.34 7.60 -8.61
N SER A 4 4.28 6.37 -9.09
CA SER A 4 3.87 6.08 -10.46
C SER A 4 2.86 4.94 -10.45
N ALA A 5 1.95 4.93 -11.41
CA ALA A 5 0.94 3.90 -11.53
C ALA A 5 0.94 3.32 -12.93
N ASN A 6 0.80 2.00 -13.02
CA ASN A 6 0.75 1.28 -14.28
C ASN A 6 -0.24 0.12 -14.14
N GLY A 7 -1.37 0.20 -14.82
CA GLY A 7 -2.45 -0.77 -14.63
C GLY A 7 -2.96 -0.71 -13.20
N SER A 8 -2.99 -1.83 -12.51
CA SER A 8 -3.40 -1.91 -11.10
C SER A 8 -2.23 -1.95 -10.13
N THR A 9 -1.04 -1.55 -10.58
CA THR A 9 0.17 -1.50 -9.76
C THR A 9 0.56 -0.05 -9.50
N VAL A 10 0.78 0.28 -8.23
CA VAL A 10 1.27 1.59 -7.79
C VAL A 10 2.66 1.39 -7.21
N THR A 11 3.64 2.11 -7.75
CA THR A 11 5.02 2.06 -7.25
C THR A 11 5.30 3.35 -6.47
N ILE A 12 5.75 3.20 -5.24
CA ILE A 12 5.99 4.30 -4.32
C ILE A 12 7.47 4.28 -3.92
N GLU A 13 8.23 5.24 -4.42
CA GLU A 13 9.64 5.36 -4.10
C GLU A 13 9.86 6.45 -3.06
N GLY A 14 10.77 6.20 -2.12
CA GLY A 14 11.05 7.10 -1.02
C GLY A 14 10.17 6.83 0.18
N ASN A 15 10.44 7.53 1.27
CA ASN A 15 9.73 7.34 2.53
C ASN A 15 8.35 7.99 2.51
N ILE A 16 7.38 7.28 3.08
CA ILE A 16 6.01 7.75 3.22
C ILE A 16 5.89 8.37 4.62
N LYS A 17 5.70 9.68 4.70
CA LYS A 17 5.79 10.41 5.97
C LYS A 17 4.62 11.35 6.25
N THR A 18 4.03 11.95 5.24
CA THR A 18 3.16 13.12 5.42
C THR A 18 1.71 12.83 5.04
N ILE A 19 0.82 13.73 5.47
CA ILE A 19 -0.58 13.69 5.04
C ILE A 19 -0.67 13.87 3.52
N GLY A 20 0.20 14.68 2.94
CA GLY A 20 0.28 14.84 1.48
C GLY A 20 0.62 13.53 0.79
N ASP A 21 1.57 12.76 1.34
CA ASP A 21 1.92 11.44 0.83
C ASP A 21 0.71 10.50 0.88
N TYR A 22 0.00 10.50 2.00
CA TYR A 22 -1.22 9.70 2.16
C TYR A 22 -2.26 10.07 1.09
N ASN A 23 -2.51 11.35 0.90
CA ASN A 23 -3.50 11.80 -0.09
C ASN A 23 -3.11 11.39 -1.50
N THR A 24 -1.84 11.46 -1.85
CA THR A 24 -1.33 11.07 -3.17
C THR A 24 -1.53 9.57 -3.40
N ILE A 25 -1.17 8.76 -2.42
CA ILE A 25 -1.30 7.30 -2.51
C ILE A 25 -2.78 6.91 -2.58
N ARG A 26 -3.60 7.49 -1.72
CA ARG A 26 -5.03 7.21 -1.68
C ARG A 26 -5.70 7.54 -3.01
N SER A 27 -5.37 8.69 -3.60
CA SER A 27 -5.93 9.09 -4.89
C SER A 27 -5.58 8.11 -6.00
N ALA A 28 -4.33 7.65 -6.04
CA ALA A 28 -3.88 6.71 -7.06
C ALA A 28 -4.56 5.35 -6.90
N VAL A 29 -4.63 4.83 -5.69
CA VAL A 29 -5.26 3.54 -5.39
C VAL A 29 -6.77 3.61 -5.64
N GLN A 30 -7.41 4.68 -5.16
CA GLN A 30 -8.86 4.84 -5.33
C GLN A 30 -9.23 4.96 -6.81
N GLY A 31 -8.40 5.62 -7.61
CA GLY A 31 -8.60 5.69 -9.05
C GLY A 31 -8.60 4.33 -9.73
N ILE A 32 -7.73 3.43 -9.28
CA ILE A 32 -7.67 2.05 -9.78
C ILE A 32 -8.95 1.28 -9.40
N VAL A 33 -9.36 1.40 -8.15
CA VAL A 33 -10.58 0.74 -7.64
C VAL A 33 -11.83 1.29 -8.34
N ASP A 34 -11.92 2.60 -8.48
CA ASP A 34 -13.06 3.25 -9.15
C ASP A 34 -13.12 2.90 -10.64
N GLY A 35 -11.98 2.55 -11.23
CA GLY A 35 -11.92 2.07 -12.61
C GLY A 35 -12.40 0.64 -12.80
N GLY A 36 -12.83 -0.03 -11.73
CA GLY A 36 -13.40 -1.38 -11.80
C GLY A 36 -12.42 -2.49 -11.40
N SER A 37 -11.21 -2.17 -10.99
CA SER A 37 -10.23 -3.18 -10.59
C SER A 37 -10.61 -3.78 -9.25
N THR A 38 -10.50 -5.11 -9.12
CA THR A 38 -10.76 -5.82 -7.86
C THR A 38 -9.48 -6.15 -7.11
N SER A 39 -8.34 -5.73 -7.64
CA SER A 39 -7.03 -5.99 -7.07
C SER A 39 -6.14 -4.77 -7.26
N VAL A 40 -5.29 -4.49 -6.28
CA VAL A 40 -4.28 -3.44 -6.36
C VAL A 40 -2.98 -3.94 -5.76
N THR A 41 -1.88 -3.68 -6.46
CA THR A 41 -0.54 -4.02 -6.00
C THR A 41 0.20 -2.73 -5.65
N LEU A 42 0.76 -2.67 -4.45
CA LEU A 42 1.63 -1.58 -4.04
C LEU A 42 3.07 -2.08 -3.99
N GLN A 43 3.94 -1.46 -4.77
CA GLN A 43 5.37 -1.73 -4.71
C GLN A 43 6.03 -0.62 -3.90
N ILE A 44 6.62 -0.98 -2.76
CA ILE A 44 7.22 -0.04 -1.82
C ILE A 44 8.67 -0.50 -1.57
N PRO A 45 9.59 -0.15 -2.49
CA PRO A 45 10.95 -0.71 -2.44
C PRO A 45 11.80 -0.18 -1.30
N ASN A 46 11.59 1.05 -0.84
CA ASN A 46 12.54 1.66 0.09
C ASN A 46 11.95 2.54 1.19
N SER A 47 10.64 2.52 1.42
CA SER A 47 10.08 3.18 2.59
C SER A 47 10.29 2.33 3.84
N ILE A 48 10.70 2.97 4.93
CA ILE A 48 10.94 2.27 6.19
C ILE A 48 9.69 2.09 7.03
N SER A 49 8.61 2.80 6.70
CA SER A 49 7.35 2.73 7.45
C SER A 49 6.15 3.11 6.59
N LEU A 50 4.97 2.88 7.12
CA LEU A 50 3.70 3.38 6.58
C LEU A 50 3.00 4.19 7.66
N THR A 51 2.22 5.20 7.25
CA THR A 51 1.40 5.95 8.19
C THR A 51 0.17 5.14 8.60
N SER A 52 -0.35 5.43 9.78
CA SER A 52 -1.59 4.78 10.25
C SER A 52 -2.76 5.04 9.31
N SER A 53 -2.79 6.21 8.69
CA SER A 53 -3.83 6.57 7.72
C SER A 53 -3.83 5.64 6.51
N ILE A 54 -2.66 5.32 5.98
CA ILE A 54 -2.53 4.40 4.85
C ILE A 54 -2.93 2.99 5.27
N ILE A 55 -2.44 2.55 6.43
CA ILE A 55 -2.79 1.22 6.95
C ILE A 55 -4.30 1.09 7.11
N GLY A 56 -4.96 2.09 7.69
CA GLY A 56 -6.41 2.10 7.87
C GLY A 56 -7.15 2.08 6.54
N TYR A 57 -6.69 2.85 5.56
CA TYR A 57 -7.30 2.87 4.23
C TYR A 57 -7.17 1.52 3.53
N LEU A 58 -5.99 0.91 3.56
CA LEU A 58 -5.77 -0.40 2.93
C LEU A 58 -6.57 -1.50 3.62
N LEU A 59 -6.72 -1.44 4.94
CA LEU A 59 -7.57 -2.37 5.68
C LEU A 59 -9.03 -2.24 5.26
N LYS A 60 -9.51 -1.02 5.09
CA LYS A 60 -10.87 -0.78 4.60
C LYS A 60 -11.07 -1.42 3.22
N LEU A 61 -10.12 -1.22 2.31
CA LEU A 61 -10.20 -1.82 0.98
C LEU A 61 -10.24 -3.34 1.05
N ALA A 62 -9.33 -3.94 1.83
CA ALA A 62 -9.19 -5.38 1.90
C ALA A 62 -10.36 -6.07 2.60
N LYS A 63 -10.86 -5.49 3.69
CA LYS A 63 -11.85 -6.14 4.54
C LYS A 63 -13.28 -5.70 4.27
N LYS A 64 -13.47 -4.44 3.91
CA LYS A 64 -14.80 -3.88 3.73
C LYS A 64 -15.23 -3.87 2.26
N ASP A 65 -14.32 -3.47 1.39
CA ASP A 65 -14.61 -3.33 -0.04
C ASP A 65 -14.29 -4.59 -0.86
N GLY A 66 -13.68 -5.58 -0.23
CA GLY A 66 -13.35 -6.85 -0.90
C GLY A 66 -12.28 -6.74 -1.98
N ILE A 67 -11.42 -5.74 -1.89
CA ILE A 67 -10.33 -5.53 -2.84
C ILE A 67 -9.14 -6.39 -2.43
N ASN A 68 -8.56 -7.11 -3.37
CA ASN A 68 -7.34 -7.88 -3.12
C ASN A 68 -6.14 -6.93 -3.11
N VAL A 69 -5.60 -6.66 -1.93
CA VAL A 69 -4.43 -5.81 -1.76
C VAL A 69 -3.19 -6.67 -1.71
N VAL A 70 -2.18 -6.33 -2.51
CA VAL A 70 -0.88 -7.00 -2.49
C VAL A 70 0.19 -5.93 -2.23
N ALA A 71 0.99 -6.10 -1.20
CA ALA A 71 2.05 -5.17 -0.85
C ALA A 71 3.42 -5.83 -1.03
N LYS A 72 4.21 -5.31 -1.94
CA LYS A 72 5.58 -5.79 -2.19
C LYS A 72 6.55 -4.84 -1.49
N ILE A 73 7.19 -5.33 -0.45
CA ILE A 73 7.98 -4.52 0.48
C ILE A 73 9.46 -4.81 0.29
N GLY A 74 10.25 -3.77 0.04
CA GLY A 74 11.69 -3.90 -0.14
C GLY A 74 12.51 -3.73 1.13
N ASP A 75 12.02 -2.96 2.10
CA ASP A 75 12.75 -2.68 3.34
C ASP A 75 12.34 -3.63 4.45
N SER A 76 13.32 -4.24 5.10
CA SER A 76 13.06 -5.22 6.18
C SER A 76 12.36 -4.61 7.39
N ARG A 77 12.60 -3.33 7.67
CA ARG A 77 11.98 -2.65 8.81
C ARG A 77 10.49 -2.47 8.60
N LEU A 78 10.08 -2.13 7.40
CA LEU A 78 8.66 -2.04 7.06
C LEU A 78 8.02 -3.41 7.09
N HIS A 79 8.68 -4.42 6.58
CA HIS A 79 8.19 -5.80 6.63
C HIS A 79 7.95 -6.23 8.08
N GLU A 80 8.92 -5.98 8.97
CA GLU A 80 8.77 -6.28 10.41
C GLU A 80 7.60 -5.55 11.03
N LEU A 81 7.42 -4.27 10.70
CA LEU A 81 6.30 -3.49 11.22
C LEU A 81 4.96 -4.14 10.84
N LEU A 82 4.81 -4.52 9.60
CA LEU A 82 3.58 -5.16 9.12
C LEU A 82 3.37 -6.52 9.76
N GLU A 83 4.44 -7.26 10.01
CA GLU A 83 4.38 -8.53 10.72
C GLU A 83 3.92 -8.34 12.17
N GLU A 84 4.48 -7.37 12.87
CA GLU A 84 4.10 -7.06 14.26
C GLU A 84 2.63 -6.62 14.36
N LEU A 85 2.11 -5.95 13.35
CA LEU A 85 0.72 -5.52 13.29
C LEU A 85 -0.22 -6.62 12.79
N ASN A 86 0.29 -7.80 12.50
CA ASN A 86 -0.49 -8.94 11.96
C ASN A 86 -1.15 -8.60 10.61
N LEU A 87 -0.44 -7.88 9.76
CA LEU A 87 -0.97 -7.43 8.46
C LEU A 87 -0.41 -8.20 7.27
N ILE A 88 0.44 -9.20 7.49
CA ILE A 88 1.05 -9.96 6.40
C ILE A 88 -0.01 -10.61 5.49
N GLU A 89 -1.00 -11.26 6.09
CA GLU A 89 -2.06 -11.89 5.32
C GLU A 89 -3.05 -10.89 4.75
N ALA A 90 -3.42 -9.89 5.54
CA ALA A 90 -4.41 -8.89 5.13
C ALA A 90 -3.97 -8.14 3.87
N PHE A 91 -2.68 -7.86 3.73
CA PHE A 91 -2.12 -7.13 2.60
C PHE A 91 -1.33 -8.03 1.64
N ASN A 92 -1.38 -9.34 1.82
CA ASN A 92 -0.58 -10.28 1.02
C ASN A 92 0.85 -9.80 0.87
N VAL A 93 1.48 -9.51 1.99
CA VAL A 93 2.81 -8.87 2.02
C VAL A 93 3.86 -9.83 1.48
N GLN A 94 4.66 -9.33 0.55
CA GLN A 94 5.77 -10.07 -0.06
C GLN A 94 7.05 -9.26 0.13
N LYS A 95 8.09 -9.90 0.65
CA LYS A 95 9.40 -9.28 0.76
C LYS A 95 10.11 -9.42 -0.59
N VAL A 96 10.51 -8.32 -1.16
CA VAL A 96 11.18 -8.30 -2.48
C VAL A 96 12.60 -7.75 -2.43
#